data_6fefea290995c59fb1c7b8e1456c04fb
#
_entry.id   6fefea290995c59fb1c7b8e1456c04fb
#
_cell.length_a   1.000
_cell.length_b   1.000
_cell.length_c   1.000
_cell.angle_alpha   90.00
_cell.angle_beta   90.00
_cell.angle_gamma   90.00
#
_symmetry.space_group_name_H-M   'P 1'
#
loop_
_entity.id
_entity.type
_entity.pdbx_description
1 polymer ?
#
loop_
_entity_poly.entity_id
_entity_poly.type
_entity_poly.pdbx_seq_one_letter_code
_entity_poly.pdbx_strand_id
1 'polypeptide(L)'
;VHLNLAKITNQTGKRQFVEKVGSYTVLTTSLNYASFGQLFLKRLMDICGGLVGCIFTGIITIFVGPAIYLASPGPIFFSQERVGKNGKKFKMYKFRSMYMDAEARKAELMKENKLGDGKMFKMDFDPRVIGNKVLPDGSHKTGVGDFIRRTSLDEFPQFFNVLKGDMSI
;
A
#
# COMPACT_ATOMS: atom_id res chain seq x y z
N VAL A 1 -16.68 21.79 -39.68
CA VAL A 1 -17.31 20.51 -39.31
C VAL A 1 -18.12 20.78 -38.03
N HIS A 2 -19.46 20.84 -38.18
CA HIS A 2 -20.33 20.96 -36.99
C HIS A 2 -20.59 19.57 -36.41
N LEU A 3 -20.00 19.29 -35.24
CA LEU A 3 -20.30 18.11 -34.45
C LEU A 3 -21.64 18.31 -33.76
N ASN A 4 -22.64 17.51 -34.16
CA ASN A 4 -23.96 17.54 -33.53
C ASN A 4 -23.90 16.79 -32.20
N LEU A 5 -23.67 17.52 -31.10
CA LEU A 5 -23.53 17.02 -29.73
C LEU A 5 -24.82 16.31 -29.24
N ALA A 6 -25.97 16.58 -29.81
CA ALA A 6 -27.25 15.98 -29.39
C ALA A 6 -27.31 14.46 -29.60
N LYS A 7 -26.55 13.91 -30.55
CA LYS A 7 -26.48 12.46 -30.79
C LYS A 7 -25.54 11.69 -29.83
N ILE A 8 -24.68 12.40 -29.12
CA ILE A 8 -23.68 11.82 -28.21
C ILE A 8 -24.22 11.72 -26.77
N THR A 9 -25.24 12.54 -26.43
CA THR A 9 -25.75 12.66 -25.05
C THR A 9 -26.76 11.57 -24.65
N ASN A 10 -27.21 10.71 -25.55
CA ASN A 10 -28.25 9.72 -25.28
C ASN A 10 -27.78 8.36 -24.80
N GLN A 11 -26.60 8.26 -24.21
CA GLN A 11 -26.19 7.04 -23.51
C GLN A 11 -26.61 7.13 -22.05
N THR A 12 -27.69 6.46 -21.71
CA THR A 12 -28.23 6.33 -20.35
C THR A 12 -27.15 5.88 -19.36
N GLY A 13 -26.93 6.65 -18.30
CA GLY A 13 -26.06 6.29 -17.19
C GLY A 13 -24.61 6.82 -17.21
N LYS A 14 -24.23 7.60 -18.22
CA LYS A 14 -22.89 8.23 -18.28
C LYS A 14 -23.01 9.75 -18.05
N ARG A 15 -22.19 10.28 -17.13
CA ARG A 15 -22.05 11.76 -17.04
C ARG A 15 -21.03 12.24 -18.05
N GLN A 16 -21.44 13.27 -18.78
CA GLN A 16 -20.60 13.95 -19.75
C GLN A 16 -20.46 15.41 -19.32
N PHE A 17 -19.24 15.94 -19.37
CA PHE A 17 -18.98 17.36 -19.16
C PHE A 17 -18.09 17.89 -20.27
N VAL A 18 -18.35 19.14 -20.61
CA VAL A 18 -17.51 19.88 -21.54
C VAL A 18 -16.49 20.66 -20.71
N GLU A 19 -15.22 20.40 -20.92
CA GLU A 19 -14.13 21.11 -20.25
C GLU A 19 -13.13 21.67 -21.27
N LYS A 20 -12.41 22.71 -20.88
CA LYS A 20 -11.33 23.28 -21.67
C LYS A 20 -10.00 22.75 -21.17
N VAL A 21 -9.25 22.12 -22.08
CA VAL A 21 -7.87 21.67 -21.84
C VAL A 21 -6.97 22.48 -22.76
N GLY A 22 -6.36 23.54 -22.23
CA GLY A 22 -5.61 24.51 -23.05
C GLY A 22 -6.54 25.28 -23.99
N SER A 23 -6.27 25.27 -25.29
CA SER A 23 -7.10 25.89 -26.34
C SER A 23 -8.21 24.99 -26.88
N TYR A 24 -8.26 23.73 -26.44
CA TYR A 24 -9.24 22.75 -26.95
C TYR A 24 -10.44 22.63 -26.01
N THR A 25 -11.62 22.50 -26.61
CA THR A 25 -12.84 22.11 -25.89
C THR A 25 -13.01 20.60 -26.06
N VAL A 26 -12.96 19.87 -24.96
CA VAL A 26 -13.06 18.41 -24.95
C VAL A 26 -14.35 17.96 -24.24
N LEU A 27 -14.97 16.89 -24.77
CA LEU A 27 -16.09 16.22 -24.13
C LEU A 27 -15.54 15.03 -23.32
N THR A 28 -15.53 15.17 -22.01
CA THR A 28 -15.11 14.10 -21.09
C THR A 28 -16.31 13.27 -20.71
N THR A 29 -16.25 11.96 -20.97
CA THR A 29 -17.27 10.99 -20.57
C THR A 29 -16.78 10.15 -19.40
N SER A 30 -17.45 10.23 -18.26
CA SER A 30 -17.17 9.34 -17.12
C SER A 30 -17.88 8.00 -17.33
N LEU A 31 -17.09 6.92 -17.43
CA LEU A 31 -17.60 5.56 -17.63
C LEU A 31 -18.07 4.90 -16.34
N ASN A 32 -17.52 5.31 -15.18
CA ASN A 32 -17.83 4.75 -13.87
C ASN A 32 -18.32 5.84 -12.93
N TYR A 33 -19.65 5.97 -12.83
CA TYR A 33 -20.30 6.84 -11.86
C TYR A 33 -20.92 5.98 -10.75
N ALA A 34 -20.33 5.99 -9.57
CA ALA A 34 -20.93 5.37 -8.39
C ALA A 34 -22.08 6.25 -7.87
N SER A 35 -23.26 5.67 -7.63
CA SER A 35 -24.35 6.38 -6.97
C SER A 35 -24.00 6.69 -5.52
N PHE A 36 -24.69 7.68 -4.93
CA PHE A 36 -24.51 8.03 -3.52
C PHE A 36 -24.69 6.80 -2.60
N GLY A 37 -25.71 5.97 -2.86
CA GLY A 37 -25.94 4.73 -2.10
C GLY A 37 -24.80 3.73 -2.21
N GLN A 38 -24.20 3.57 -3.39
CA GLN A 38 -23.04 2.70 -3.58
C GLN A 38 -21.80 3.21 -2.82
N LEU A 39 -21.55 4.52 -2.82
CA LEU A 39 -20.46 5.14 -2.08
C LEU A 39 -20.66 4.99 -0.57
N PHE A 40 -21.90 5.18 -0.10
CA PHE A 40 -22.25 4.98 1.30
C PHE A 40 -22.07 3.53 1.74
N LEU A 41 -22.61 2.58 0.96
CA LEU A 41 -22.44 1.15 1.23
C LEU A 41 -20.97 0.74 1.24
N LYS A 42 -20.19 1.22 0.26
CA LYS A 42 -18.75 1.00 0.20
C LYS A 42 -18.05 1.50 1.47
N ARG A 43 -18.37 2.71 1.93
CA ARG A 43 -17.79 3.27 3.15
C ARG A 43 -18.18 2.47 4.40
N LEU A 44 -19.43 2.02 4.47
CA LEU A 44 -19.89 1.15 5.56
C LEU A 44 -19.10 -0.16 5.59
N MET A 45 -18.88 -0.80 4.44
CA MET A 45 -18.05 -2.00 4.31
C MET A 45 -16.61 -1.73 4.75
N ASP A 46 -16.01 -0.59 4.35
CA ASP A 46 -14.66 -0.20 4.76
C ASP A 46 -14.56 -0.03 6.29
N ILE A 47 -15.59 0.55 6.93
CA ILE A 47 -15.61 0.72 8.39
C ILE A 47 -15.73 -0.64 9.08
N CYS A 48 -16.68 -1.48 8.67
CA CYS A 48 -16.87 -2.81 9.28
C CYS A 48 -15.62 -3.69 9.09
N GLY A 49 -15.12 -3.78 7.86
CA GLY A 49 -13.90 -4.55 7.56
C GLY A 49 -12.66 -3.98 8.24
N GLY A 50 -12.54 -2.65 8.30
CA GLY A 50 -11.48 -1.96 9.01
C GLY A 50 -11.49 -2.24 10.51
N LEU A 51 -12.66 -2.25 11.17
CA LEU A 51 -12.79 -2.61 12.59
C LEU A 51 -12.35 -4.05 12.84
N VAL A 52 -12.87 -5.00 12.06
CA VAL A 52 -12.48 -6.41 12.15
C VAL A 52 -10.98 -6.57 11.92
N GLY A 53 -10.44 -5.93 10.87
CA GLY A 53 -9.00 -5.96 10.57
C GLY A 53 -8.14 -5.35 11.68
N CYS A 54 -8.60 -4.28 12.36
CA CYS A 54 -7.91 -3.70 13.53
C CYS A 54 -7.91 -4.65 14.73
N ILE A 55 -8.99 -5.40 14.97
CA ILE A 55 -9.03 -6.42 16.03
C ILE A 55 -7.97 -7.50 15.74
N PHE A 56 -7.93 -8.03 14.51
CA PHE A 56 -6.90 -8.97 14.10
C PHE A 56 -5.49 -8.38 14.21
N THR A 57 -5.30 -7.12 13.83
CA THR A 57 -4.02 -6.41 14.01
C THR A 57 -3.61 -6.41 15.48
N GLY A 58 -4.53 -6.15 16.40
CA GLY A 58 -4.29 -6.20 17.84
C GLY A 58 -3.83 -7.59 18.31
N ILE A 59 -4.53 -8.65 17.89
CA ILE A 59 -4.18 -10.04 18.20
C ILE A 59 -2.79 -10.39 17.65
N ILE A 60 -2.54 -10.07 16.38
CA ILE A 60 -1.24 -10.32 15.72
C ILE A 60 -0.12 -9.57 16.46
N THR A 61 -0.37 -8.34 16.93
CA THR A 61 0.61 -7.53 17.64
C THR A 61 1.10 -8.21 18.92
N ILE A 62 0.24 -8.97 19.61
CA ILE A 62 0.59 -9.69 20.84
C ILE A 62 1.68 -10.74 20.57
N PHE A 63 1.67 -11.39 19.42
CA PHE A 63 2.63 -12.42 19.04
C PHE A 63 3.82 -11.87 18.23
N VAL A 64 3.53 -11.07 17.22
CA VAL A 64 4.52 -10.53 16.30
C VAL A 64 5.33 -9.40 16.92
N GLY A 65 4.71 -8.58 17.77
CA GLY A 65 5.36 -7.44 18.42
C GLY A 65 6.58 -7.85 19.26
N PRO A 66 6.44 -8.77 20.23
CA PRO A 66 7.58 -9.29 21.00
C PRO A 66 8.64 -9.95 20.11
N ALA A 67 8.23 -10.72 19.09
CA ALA A 67 9.17 -11.37 18.18
C ALA A 67 10.02 -10.36 17.39
N ILE A 68 9.43 -9.27 16.91
CA ILE A 68 10.15 -8.16 16.27
C ILE A 68 11.09 -7.49 17.27
N TYR A 69 10.60 -7.17 18.47
CA TYR A 69 11.35 -6.44 19.48
C TYR A 69 12.58 -7.23 19.97
N LEU A 70 12.42 -8.54 20.22
CA LEU A 70 13.51 -9.43 20.63
C LEU A 70 14.57 -9.61 19.53
N ALA A 71 14.13 -9.67 18.26
CA ALA A 71 15.04 -9.81 17.12
C ALA A 71 15.76 -8.49 16.76
N SER A 72 15.10 -7.35 16.97
CA SER A 72 15.63 -6.01 16.72
C SER A 72 14.95 -4.99 17.64
N PRO A 73 15.59 -4.56 18.73
CA PRO A 73 15.03 -3.54 19.62
C PRO A 73 14.65 -2.27 18.90
N GLY A 74 13.49 -1.67 19.26
CA GLY A 74 12.98 -0.46 18.65
C GLY A 74 11.45 -0.52 18.37
N PRO A 75 10.88 0.44 17.60
CA PRO A 75 9.45 0.50 17.33
C PRO A 75 8.95 -0.74 16.60
N ILE A 76 7.80 -1.26 16.99
CA ILE A 76 7.14 -2.43 16.37
C ILE A 76 6.50 -2.03 15.04
N PHE A 77 5.94 -0.82 14.98
CA PHE A 77 5.29 -0.29 13.79
C PHE A 77 6.23 0.60 13.00
N PHE A 78 6.09 0.53 11.70
CA PHE A 78 6.75 1.38 10.72
C PHE A 78 5.69 2.16 9.95
N SER A 79 6.00 3.39 9.58
CA SER A 79 5.13 4.18 8.71
C SER A 79 5.89 4.73 7.51
N GLN A 80 5.26 4.67 6.35
CA GLN A 80 5.79 5.21 5.10
C GLN A 80 4.81 6.20 4.50
N GLU A 81 5.30 7.36 4.04
CA GLU A 81 4.48 8.32 3.32
C GLU A 81 4.13 7.79 1.94
N ARG A 82 2.85 7.84 1.60
CA ARG A 82 2.30 7.44 0.30
C ARG A 82 1.35 8.49 -0.22
N VAL A 83 1.20 8.53 -1.54
CA VAL A 83 0.24 9.41 -2.22
C VAL A 83 -1.06 8.65 -2.39
N GLY A 84 -2.14 9.19 -1.83
CA GLY A 84 -3.49 8.65 -1.91
C GLY A 84 -4.36 9.39 -2.93
N LYS A 85 -5.67 9.30 -2.74
CA LYS A 85 -6.69 9.92 -3.59
C LYS A 85 -6.46 11.44 -3.70
N ASN A 86 -6.58 11.97 -4.89
CA ASN A 86 -6.41 13.39 -5.23
C ASN A 86 -5.00 13.96 -4.88
N GLY A 87 -3.97 13.11 -4.90
CA GLY A 87 -2.60 13.54 -4.60
C GLY A 87 -2.31 13.81 -3.12
N LYS A 88 -3.28 13.56 -2.21
CA LYS A 88 -3.10 13.78 -0.77
C LYS A 88 -2.15 12.74 -0.20
N LYS A 89 -1.10 13.20 0.49
CA LYS A 89 -0.16 12.34 1.18
C LYS A 89 -0.75 11.81 2.48
N PHE A 90 -0.49 10.54 2.79
CA PHE A 90 -0.87 9.91 4.05
C PHE A 90 0.22 8.96 4.54
N LYS A 91 0.23 8.65 5.83
CA LYS A 91 1.15 7.67 6.44
C LYS A 91 0.51 6.29 6.40
N MET A 92 1.10 5.40 5.62
CA MET A 92 0.71 3.98 5.54
C MET A 92 1.43 3.21 6.66
N TYR A 93 0.68 2.52 7.50
CA TYR A 93 1.22 1.77 8.63
C TYR A 93 1.49 0.30 8.27
N LYS A 94 2.60 -0.22 8.79
CA LYS A 94 2.99 -1.63 8.67
C LYS A 94 3.68 -2.11 9.94
N PHE A 95 3.76 -3.43 10.16
CA PHE A 95 4.74 -3.93 11.11
C PHE A 95 6.15 -3.76 10.55
N ARG A 96 7.09 -3.46 11.43
CA ARG A 96 8.49 -3.33 11.07
C ARG A 96 9.07 -4.71 10.76
N SER A 97 9.40 -4.95 9.51
CA SER A 97 9.99 -6.20 9.02
C SER A 97 11.48 -6.08 8.67
N MET A 98 12.01 -4.84 8.68
CA MET A 98 13.41 -4.55 8.37
C MET A 98 14.11 -3.84 9.52
N TYR A 99 15.43 -3.95 9.57
CA TYR A 99 16.27 -3.22 10.51
C TYR A 99 16.15 -1.70 10.30
N MET A 100 16.48 -0.90 11.34
CA MET A 100 16.34 0.55 11.29
C MET A 100 17.27 1.22 10.28
N ASP A 101 18.40 0.59 9.99
CA ASP A 101 19.43 1.03 9.03
C ASP A 101 19.19 0.49 7.60
N ALA A 102 18.06 -0.16 7.36
CA ALA A 102 17.75 -0.85 6.10
C ALA A 102 17.84 0.06 4.87
N GLU A 103 17.43 1.33 4.98
CA GLU A 103 17.46 2.27 3.86
C GLU A 103 18.91 2.73 3.55
N ALA A 104 19.73 2.95 4.57
CA ALA A 104 21.15 3.26 4.38
C ALA A 104 21.89 2.09 3.68
N ARG A 105 21.63 0.86 4.11
CA ARG A 105 22.20 -0.35 3.51
C ARG A 105 21.68 -0.66 2.10
N LYS A 106 20.54 -0.10 1.71
CA LYS A 106 19.99 -0.29 0.37
C LYS A 106 20.93 0.18 -0.73
N ALA A 107 21.61 1.31 -0.54
CA ALA A 107 22.54 1.86 -1.52
C ALA A 107 23.71 0.91 -1.81
N GLU A 108 24.20 0.23 -0.80
CA GLU A 108 25.28 -0.76 -0.92
C GLU A 108 24.85 -2.01 -1.68
N LEU A 109 23.60 -2.44 -1.43
CA LEU A 109 23.02 -3.65 -2.02
C LEU A 109 22.39 -3.43 -3.41
N MET A 110 22.35 -2.18 -3.90
CA MET A 110 21.77 -1.89 -5.23
C MET A 110 22.48 -2.61 -6.37
N LYS A 111 23.76 -2.95 -6.22
CA LYS A 111 24.52 -3.72 -7.21
C LYS A 111 24.01 -5.16 -7.39
N GLU A 112 23.37 -5.71 -6.37
CA GLU A 112 22.81 -7.07 -6.36
C GLU A 112 21.30 -7.10 -6.71
N ASN A 113 20.73 -5.95 -7.11
CA ASN A 113 19.33 -5.83 -7.44
C ASN A 113 19.00 -6.61 -8.73
N LYS A 114 18.11 -7.60 -8.63
CA LYS A 114 17.67 -8.42 -9.76
C LYS A 114 16.90 -7.65 -10.84
N LEU A 115 16.26 -6.54 -10.48
CA LEU A 115 15.41 -5.79 -11.41
C LEU A 115 16.18 -4.78 -12.27
N GLY A 116 17.44 -4.47 -11.94
CA GLY A 116 18.36 -3.68 -12.75
C GLY A 116 17.95 -2.23 -13.08
N ASP A 117 16.67 -1.89 -12.97
CA ASP A 117 16.09 -0.59 -13.36
C ASP A 117 16.18 0.51 -12.29
N GLY A 118 16.64 0.17 -11.09
CA GLY A 118 16.78 1.08 -9.95
C GLY A 118 15.46 1.56 -9.32
N LYS A 119 14.31 1.30 -9.95
CA LYS A 119 12.98 1.77 -9.47
C LYS A 119 12.41 0.86 -8.38
N MET A 120 12.63 -0.44 -8.50
CA MET A 120 12.22 -1.43 -7.52
C MET A 120 13.43 -2.23 -7.05
N PHE A 121 13.47 -2.57 -5.76
CA PHE A 121 14.53 -3.38 -5.16
C PHE A 121 13.97 -4.76 -4.81
N LYS A 122 14.53 -5.81 -5.41
CA LYS A 122 14.14 -7.20 -5.15
C LYS A 122 15.36 -8.12 -5.13
N MET A 123 15.53 -8.83 -4.02
CA MET A 123 16.53 -9.88 -3.83
C MET A 123 15.84 -11.17 -3.38
N ASP A 124 16.44 -12.33 -3.65
CA ASP A 124 15.94 -13.62 -3.13
C ASP A 124 16.15 -13.70 -1.62
N PHE A 125 17.30 -13.23 -1.15
CA PHE A 125 17.62 -13.12 0.26
C PHE A 125 18.01 -11.68 0.57
N ASP A 126 17.24 -11.00 1.41
CA ASP A 126 17.52 -9.61 1.80
C ASP A 126 18.06 -9.58 3.24
N PRO A 127 19.37 -9.25 3.42
CA PRO A 127 19.99 -9.21 4.74
C PRO A 127 19.50 -8.05 5.62
N ARG A 128 18.71 -7.12 5.07
CA ARG A 128 18.08 -6.01 5.81
C ARG A 128 16.81 -6.43 6.55
N VAL A 129 16.28 -7.61 6.24
CA VAL A 129 15.09 -8.17 6.88
C VAL A 129 15.44 -8.68 8.27
N ILE A 130 14.62 -8.36 9.27
CA ILE A 130 14.87 -8.70 10.69
C ILE A 130 15.00 -10.22 10.85
N GLY A 131 16.12 -10.63 11.43
CA GLY A 131 16.44 -12.01 11.74
C GLY A 131 17.04 -12.81 10.57
N ASN A 132 17.13 -12.23 9.37
CA ASN A 132 17.84 -12.84 8.26
C ASN A 132 19.36 -12.81 8.52
N LYS A 133 20.03 -13.94 8.33
CA LYS A 133 21.48 -14.09 8.53
C LYS A 133 22.09 -14.96 7.45
N VAL A 134 23.26 -14.57 6.96
CA VAL A 134 24.16 -15.46 6.20
C VAL A 134 25.01 -16.22 7.19
N LEU A 135 24.98 -17.54 7.14
CA LEU A 135 25.76 -18.41 8.01
C LEU A 135 27.21 -18.55 7.48
N PRO A 136 28.18 -18.96 8.34
CA PRO A 136 29.57 -19.09 7.93
C PRO A 136 29.81 -20.09 6.80
N ASP A 137 28.89 -21.04 6.61
CA ASP A 137 28.89 -22.04 5.52
C ASP A 137 28.32 -21.51 4.20
N GLY A 138 27.95 -20.20 4.15
CA GLY A 138 27.33 -19.57 3.00
C GLY A 138 25.81 -19.83 2.86
N SER A 139 25.21 -20.62 3.75
CA SER A 139 23.75 -20.84 3.73
C SER A 139 22.97 -19.65 4.29
N HIS A 140 21.71 -19.55 3.93
CA HIS A 140 20.84 -18.45 4.33
C HIS A 140 19.81 -18.90 5.37
N LYS A 141 19.76 -18.22 6.50
CA LYS A 141 18.74 -18.41 7.53
C LYS A 141 17.74 -17.24 7.47
N THR A 142 16.46 -17.56 7.24
CA THR A 142 15.40 -16.58 7.28
C THR A 142 14.90 -16.32 8.71
N GLY A 143 14.51 -15.09 8.99
CA GLY A 143 14.07 -14.65 10.31
C GLY A 143 12.60 -14.27 10.38
N VAL A 144 12.20 -13.69 11.51
CA VAL A 144 10.81 -13.25 11.77
C VAL A 144 10.34 -12.23 10.74
N GLY A 145 11.20 -11.31 10.31
CA GLY A 145 10.85 -10.31 9.30
C GLY A 145 10.47 -10.94 7.96
N ASP A 146 11.16 -12.00 7.55
CA ASP A 146 10.85 -12.72 6.32
C ASP A 146 9.52 -13.47 6.45
N PHE A 147 9.27 -14.11 7.58
CA PHE A 147 8.00 -14.78 7.85
C PHE A 147 6.80 -13.83 7.72
N ILE A 148 6.83 -12.67 8.43
CA ILE A 148 5.70 -11.71 8.40
C ILE A 148 5.50 -11.08 7.02
N ARG A 149 6.56 -10.91 6.22
CA ARG A 149 6.46 -10.42 4.83
C ARG A 149 5.86 -11.46 3.89
N ARG A 150 6.29 -12.73 3.99
CA ARG A 150 5.77 -13.81 3.14
C ARG A 150 4.31 -14.14 3.42
N THR A 151 3.87 -13.96 4.67
CA THR A 151 2.48 -14.15 5.08
C THR A 151 1.64 -12.88 4.95
N SER A 152 2.24 -11.75 4.51
CA SER A 152 1.61 -10.43 4.45
C SER A 152 1.05 -9.93 5.79
N LEU A 153 1.49 -10.50 6.91
CA LEU A 153 1.11 -10.04 8.25
C LEU A 153 1.59 -8.61 8.51
N ASP A 154 2.69 -8.19 7.87
CA ASP A 154 3.22 -6.83 7.98
C ASP A 154 2.24 -5.77 7.49
N GLU A 155 1.24 -6.12 6.70
CA GLU A 155 0.28 -5.17 6.13
C GLU A 155 -0.99 -4.97 6.97
N PHE A 156 -1.24 -5.82 7.98
CA PHE A 156 -2.42 -5.70 8.83
C PHE A 156 -2.63 -4.32 9.47
N PRO A 157 -1.60 -3.58 9.92
CA PRO A 157 -1.79 -2.22 10.44
C PRO A 157 -2.42 -1.23 9.44
N GLN A 158 -2.46 -1.55 8.14
CA GLN A 158 -3.13 -0.73 7.13
C GLN A 158 -4.65 -0.67 7.32
N PHE A 159 -5.26 -1.64 8.04
CA PHE A 159 -6.68 -1.56 8.40
C PHE A 159 -7.02 -0.31 9.21
N PHE A 160 -6.06 0.23 9.96
CA PHE A 160 -6.22 1.54 10.60
C PHE A 160 -6.32 2.68 9.58
N ASN A 161 -5.57 2.61 8.47
CA ASN A 161 -5.71 3.58 7.38
C ASN A 161 -7.07 3.46 6.67
N VAL A 162 -7.62 2.24 6.55
CA VAL A 162 -8.97 2.03 6.02
C VAL A 162 -10.03 2.68 6.91
N LEU A 163 -9.94 2.51 8.24
CA LEU A 163 -10.83 3.17 9.19
C LEU A 163 -10.77 4.69 9.10
N LYS A 164 -9.56 5.25 8.98
CA LYS A 164 -9.38 6.69 8.76
C LYS A 164 -9.96 7.18 7.42
N GLY A 165 -10.06 6.30 6.42
CA GLY A 165 -10.46 6.64 5.06
C GLY A 165 -9.31 7.08 4.16
N ASP A 166 -8.06 6.83 4.57
CA ASP A 166 -6.88 7.05 3.73
C ASP A 166 -6.78 5.97 2.63
N MET A 167 -7.33 4.77 2.90
CA MET A 167 -7.37 3.59 2.03
C MET A 167 -8.77 2.96 2.03
N SER A 168 -8.97 2.00 1.15
CA SER A 168 -10.19 1.20 1.01
C SER A 168 -9.81 -0.27 0.83
N ILE A 169 -10.64 -1.18 1.33
CA ILE A 169 -10.52 -2.62 1.14
C ILE A 169 -10.80 -2.99 -0.32
#